data_bf43b6d203a18535af04812abebc76f6
#
_entry.id   bf43b6d203a18535af04812abebc76f6
#
_cell.length_a   1.000
_cell.length_b   1.000
_cell.length_c   1.000
_cell.angle_alpha   90.00
_cell.angle_beta   90.00
_cell.angle_gamma   90.00
#
_symmetry.space_group_name_H-M   'P 1'
#
loop_
_entity.id
_entity.type
_entity.pdbx_description
1 polymer ?
#
loop_
_entity_poly.entity_id
_entity_poly.type
_entity_poly.pdbx_seq_one_letter_code
_entity_poly.pdbx_strand_id
1 'polypeptide(L)'
;MSSTAGRGLDARRDAAWLSMAEISAVGLALIGQVLLTSALAETTYGRWILLLDVFIAAFLVLDLGLPTLLARDGPTHPSALRPAVWRVWRIQATVAVPVALIVGAAVLSRHPDVPALVLIAALVSLLHLATYAPRAALRAAGEARLEAWSKVVERSVMTGGYALFMMQGEADVLPYALVLAAGAAAGWLCSAGLLHRTLGPDQVEPS
;
A
#
# COMPACT_ATOMS: atom_id res chain seq x y z
N MET A 1 11.00 -22.51 -34.32
CA MET A 1 11.44 -22.98 -32.96
C MET A 1 12.26 -21.96 -32.15
N SER A 2 12.22 -20.65 -32.43
CA SER A 2 13.09 -19.65 -31.76
C SER A 2 12.40 -18.77 -30.69
N SER A 3 11.15 -19.07 -30.31
CA SER A 3 10.34 -18.17 -29.44
C SER A 3 10.38 -18.50 -27.94
N THR A 4 10.92 -19.67 -27.54
CA THR A 4 10.94 -20.07 -26.12
C THR A 4 12.14 -19.51 -25.34
N ALA A 5 13.27 -19.29 -26.00
CA ALA A 5 14.49 -18.77 -25.36
C ALA A 5 14.34 -17.28 -24.96
N GLY A 6 13.66 -16.47 -25.78
CA GLY A 6 13.39 -15.06 -25.48
C GLY A 6 12.52 -14.86 -24.25
N ARG A 7 11.43 -15.62 -24.16
CA ARG A 7 10.50 -15.55 -22.99
C ARG A 7 11.17 -15.93 -21.68
N GLY A 8 12.15 -16.84 -21.68
CA GLY A 8 12.88 -17.24 -20.48
C GLY A 8 13.83 -16.15 -19.96
N LEU A 9 14.42 -15.35 -20.84
CA LEU A 9 15.32 -14.24 -20.48
C LEU A 9 14.50 -13.06 -19.92
N ASP A 10 13.36 -12.74 -20.51
CA ASP A 10 12.48 -11.67 -20.03
C ASP A 10 11.92 -12.00 -18.64
N ALA A 11 11.44 -13.22 -18.42
CA ALA A 11 10.95 -13.66 -17.11
C ALA A 11 12.02 -13.59 -16.01
N ARG A 12 13.29 -13.94 -16.32
CA ARG A 12 14.41 -13.81 -15.37
C ARG A 12 14.73 -12.35 -15.06
N ARG A 13 14.69 -11.49 -16.06
CA ARG A 13 14.92 -10.05 -15.90
C ARG A 13 13.83 -9.41 -15.06
N ASP A 14 12.57 -9.75 -15.28
CA ASP A 14 11.45 -9.26 -14.50
C ASP A 14 11.50 -9.75 -13.05
N ALA A 15 11.85 -11.02 -12.83
CA ALA A 15 12.06 -11.54 -11.48
C ALA A 15 13.22 -10.85 -10.76
N ALA A 16 14.32 -10.53 -11.45
CA ALA A 16 15.43 -9.79 -10.86
C ALA A 16 15.03 -8.37 -10.48
N TRP A 17 14.28 -7.64 -11.34
CA TRP A 17 13.76 -6.32 -11.04
C TRP A 17 12.81 -6.33 -9.83
N LEU A 18 11.90 -7.30 -9.77
CA LEU A 18 10.98 -7.44 -8.65
C LEU A 18 11.74 -7.71 -7.35
N SER A 19 12.74 -8.60 -7.39
CA SER A 19 13.56 -8.92 -6.21
C SER A 19 14.36 -7.70 -5.73
N MET A 20 14.99 -6.95 -6.65
CA MET A 20 15.72 -5.72 -6.29
C MET A 20 14.81 -4.66 -5.69
N ALA A 21 13.62 -4.48 -6.22
CA ALA A 21 12.67 -3.52 -5.68
C ALA A 21 12.13 -3.95 -4.31
N GLU A 22 11.87 -5.23 -4.09
CA GLU A 22 11.48 -5.76 -2.76
C GLU A 22 12.62 -5.55 -1.74
N ILE A 23 13.86 -5.88 -2.08
CA ILE A 23 15.02 -5.63 -1.21
C ILE A 23 15.14 -4.13 -0.90
N SER A 24 15.00 -3.27 -1.90
CA SER A 24 15.05 -1.81 -1.71
C SER A 24 13.91 -1.31 -0.82
N ALA A 25 12.69 -1.82 -1.03
CA ALA A 25 11.53 -1.45 -0.22
C ALA A 25 11.68 -1.91 1.24
N VAL A 26 12.21 -3.11 1.47
CA VAL A 26 12.51 -3.63 2.81
C VAL A 26 13.62 -2.81 3.46
N GLY A 27 14.71 -2.51 2.73
CA GLY A 27 15.79 -1.67 3.22
C GLY A 27 15.31 -0.28 3.65
N LEU A 28 14.52 0.38 2.80
CA LEU A 28 13.91 1.67 3.12
C LEU A 28 12.97 1.58 4.33
N ALA A 29 12.18 0.51 4.44
CA ALA A 29 11.30 0.30 5.58
C ALA A 29 12.10 0.15 6.90
N LEU A 30 13.20 -0.62 6.88
CA LEU A 30 14.08 -0.77 8.04
C LEU A 30 14.72 0.56 8.44
N ILE A 31 15.24 1.33 7.47
CA ILE A 31 15.79 2.67 7.73
C ILE A 31 14.70 3.56 8.33
N GLY A 32 13.50 3.60 7.74
CA GLY A 32 12.37 4.36 8.27
C GLY A 32 12.01 3.97 9.70
N GLN A 33 12.05 2.68 10.01
CA GLN A 33 11.79 2.17 11.36
C GLN A 33 12.86 2.64 12.36
N VAL A 34 14.14 2.57 11.99
CA VAL A 34 15.24 3.06 12.83
C VAL A 34 15.13 4.57 13.07
N LEU A 35 14.82 5.36 12.04
CA LEU A 35 14.60 6.80 12.17
C LEU A 35 13.46 7.08 13.15
N LEU A 36 12.34 6.40 13.00
CA LEU A 36 11.16 6.61 13.84
C LEU A 36 11.41 6.24 15.32
N THR A 37 12.08 5.10 15.57
CA THR A 37 12.43 4.68 16.93
C THR A 37 13.52 5.56 17.58
N SER A 38 14.36 6.20 16.77
CA SER A 38 15.39 7.12 17.28
C SER A 38 14.84 8.52 17.57
N ALA A 39 13.76 8.93 16.88
CA ALA A 39 13.18 10.26 17.01
C ALA A 39 12.14 10.36 18.13
N LEU A 40 11.39 9.27 18.39
CA LEU A 40 10.28 9.27 19.34
C LEU A 40 10.64 8.62 20.67
N ALA A 41 10.05 9.12 21.75
CA ALA A 41 10.09 8.45 23.04
C ALA A 41 9.44 7.06 22.94
N GLU A 42 9.98 6.07 23.64
CA GLU A 42 9.55 4.66 23.58
C GLU A 42 8.04 4.50 23.83
N THR A 43 7.50 5.20 24.82
CA THR A 43 6.06 5.15 25.15
C THR A 43 5.18 5.73 24.05
N THR A 44 5.61 6.81 23.40
CA THR A 44 4.90 7.46 22.29
C THR A 44 4.92 6.59 21.05
N TYR A 45 6.11 6.07 20.72
CA TYR A 45 6.30 5.12 19.64
C TYR A 45 5.44 3.87 19.84
N GLY A 46 5.51 3.25 21.04
CA GLY A 46 4.74 2.04 21.36
C GLY A 46 3.23 2.24 21.25
N ARG A 47 2.70 3.37 21.71
CA ARG A 47 1.28 3.73 21.55
C ARG A 47 0.88 3.87 20.08
N TRP A 48 1.72 4.54 19.28
CA TRP A 48 1.46 4.73 17.86
C TRP A 48 1.43 3.40 17.10
N ILE A 49 2.43 2.56 17.31
CA ILE A 49 2.51 1.24 16.65
C ILE A 49 1.33 0.35 17.06
N LEU A 50 1.00 0.29 18.35
CA LEU A 50 -0.15 -0.48 18.82
C LEU A 50 -1.46 -0.01 18.15
N LEU A 51 -1.65 1.30 18.06
CA LEU A 51 -2.83 1.88 17.41
C LEU A 51 -2.88 1.49 15.92
N LEU A 52 -1.76 1.62 15.22
CA LEU A 52 -1.65 1.26 13.80
C LEU A 52 -1.90 -0.24 13.58
N ASP A 53 -1.32 -1.09 14.43
CA ASP A 53 -1.47 -2.55 14.33
C ASP A 53 -2.92 -3.00 14.56
N VAL A 54 -3.68 -2.35 15.45
CA VAL A 54 -5.11 -2.63 15.66
C VAL A 54 -5.89 -2.41 14.36
N PHE A 55 -5.65 -1.32 13.65
CA PHE A 55 -6.32 -1.05 12.38
C PHE A 55 -5.82 -1.97 11.26
N ILE A 56 -4.51 -2.22 11.17
CA ILE A 56 -3.94 -3.14 10.18
C ILE A 56 -4.50 -4.55 10.37
N ALA A 57 -4.55 -5.05 11.61
CA ALA A 57 -5.09 -6.37 11.90
C ALA A 57 -6.58 -6.47 11.54
N ALA A 58 -7.38 -5.44 11.87
CA ALA A 58 -8.79 -5.40 11.49
C ALA A 58 -8.95 -5.47 9.96
N PHE A 59 -8.12 -4.73 9.20
CA PHE A 59 -8.22 -4.69 7.74
C PHE A 59 -7.60 -5.91 7.04
N LEU A 60 -6.63 -6.57 7.66
CA LEU A 60 -6.11 -7.84 7.14
C LEU A 60 -7.21 -8.91 7.04
N VAL A 61 -8.11 -8.94 8.02
CA VAL A 61 -9.29 -9.82 7.98
C VAL A 61 -10.23 -9.42 6.83
N LEU A 62 -10.29 -8.12 6.49
CA LEU A 62 -11.18 -7.58 5.46
C LEU A 62 -10.60 -7.65 4.04
N ASP A 63 -9.33 -8.02 3.87
CA ASP A 63 -8.74 -8.20 2.54
C ASP A 63 -9.43 -9.33 1.75
N LEU A 64 -10.01 -10.32 2.46
CA LEU A 64 -10.80 -11.42 1.90
C LEU A 64 -10.10 -12.17 0.75
N GLY A 65 -8.81 -11.95 0.54
CA GLY A 65 -8.04 -12.52 -0.57
C GLY A 65 -8.46 -12.04 -1.96
N LEU A 66 -9.31 -10.99 -2.07
CA LEU A 66 -9.78 -10.47 -3.35
C LEU A 66 -8.65 -10.02 -4.29
N PRO A 67 -7.59 -9.31 -3.82
CA PRO A 67 -6.46 -9.00 -4.67
C PRO A 67 -5.71 -10.24 -5.18
N THR A 68 -5.64 -11.31 -4.37
CA THR A 68 -5.02 -12.58 -4.76
C THR A 68 -5.82 -13.25 -5.88
N LEU A 69 -7.15 -13.26 -5.78
CA LEU A 69 -8.03 -13.75 -6.84
C LEU A 69 -7.86 -12.92 -8.12
N LEU A 70 -7.77 -11.60 -8.00
CA LEU A 70 -7.54 -10.70 -9.12
C LEU A 70 -6.20 -10.98 -9.82
N ALA A 71 -5.14 -11.23 -9.07
CA ALA A 71 -3.83 -11.58 -9.64
C ALA A 71 -3.83 -12.95 -10.34
N ARG A 72 -4.61 -13.92 -9.81
CA ARG A 72 -4.71 -15.27 -10.38
C ARG A 72 -5.54 -15.31 -11.65
N ASP A 73 -6.72 -14.71 -11.62
CA ASP A 73 -7.72 -14.85 -12.69
C ASP A 73 -7.59 -13.72 -13.75
N GLY A 74 -6.96 -12.60 -13.39
CA GLY A 74 -6.76 -11.44 -14.26
C GLY A 74 -6.04 -11.70 -15.58
N PRO A 75 -4.98 -12.52 -15.63
CA PRO A 75 -4.28 -12.81 -16.88
C PRO A 75 -5.13 -13.47 -17.96
N THR A 76 -6.22 -14.17 -17.57
CA THR A 76 -7.15 -14.81 -18.50
C THR A 76 -8.16 -13.85 -19.12
N HIS A 77 -8.38 -12.67 -18.49
CA HIS A 77 -9.37 -11.68 -18.90
C HIS A 77 -8.82 -10.25 -18.74
N PRO A 78 -7.83 -9.81 -19.55
CA PRO A 78 -7.18 -8.51 -19.38
C PRO A 78 -8.14 -7.31 -19.45
N SER A 79 -9.13 -7.36 -20.33
CA SER A 79 -10.17 -6.31 -20.48
C SER A 79 -11.07 -6.16 -19.24
N ALA A 80 -11.18 -7.19 -18.42
CA ALA A 80 -11.97 -7.17 -17.19
C ALA A 80 -11.21 -6.64 -15.96
N LEU A 81 -9.88 -6.42 -16.06
CA LEU A 81 -9.05 -6.01 -14.90
C LEU A 81 -9.52 -4.69 -14.29
N ARG A 82 -9.77 -3.66 -15.10
CA ARG A 82 -10.19 -2.35 -14.61
C ARG A 82 -11.54 -2.39 -13.87
N PRO A 83 -12.62 -2.95 -14.45
CA PRO A 83 -13.89 -3.11 -13.71
C PRO A 83 -13.76 -4.02 -12.49
N ALA A 84 -12.86 -5.03 -12.51
CA ALA A 84 -12.62 -5.90 -11.38
C ALA A 84 -11.97 -5.15 -10.21
N VAL A 85 -10.97 -4.29 -10.47
CA VAL A 85 -10.36 -3.41 -9.43
C VAL A 85 -11.43 -2.51 -8.80
N TRP A 86 -12.30 -1.87 -9.59
CA TRP A 86 -13.40 -1.05 -9.08
C TRP A 86 -14.38 -1.85 -8.23
N ARG A 87 -14.65 -3.08 -8.60
CA ARG A 87 -15.51 -3.99 -7.82
C ARG A 87 -14.86 -4.34 -6.49
N VAL A 88 -13.56 -4.67 -6.50
CA VAL A 88 -12.80 -4.95 -5.27
C VAL A 88 -12.82 -3.74 -4.34
N TRP A 89 -12.52 -2.54 -4.84
CA TRP A 89 -12.56 -1.33 -4.02
C TRP A 89 -13.94 -1.06 -3.41
N ARG A 90 -15.03 -1.26 -4.17
CA ARG A 90 -16.38 -1.09 -3.63
C ARG A 90 -16.68 -2.09 -2.53
N ILE A 91 -16.35 -3.36 -2.71
CA ILE A 91 -16.54 -4.39 -1.70
C ILE A 91 -15.71 -4.06 -0.45
N GLN A 92 -14.43 -3.74 -0.62
CA GLN A 92 -13.56 -3.38 0.48
C GLN A 92 -14.07 -2.13 1.21
N ALA A 93 -14.47 -1.08 0.52
CA ALA A 93 -14.96 0.15 1.14
C ALA A 93 -16.27 -0.07 1.92
N THR A 94 -17.20 -0.87 1.40
CA THR A 94 -18.48 -1.15 2.09
C THR A 94 -18.29 -1.86 3.43
N VAL A 95 -17.20 -2.62 3.58
CA VAL A 95 -16.92 -3.35 4.82
C VAL A 95 -15.89 -2.60 5.68
N ALA A 96 -14.83 -2.07 5.06
CA ALA A 96 -13.74 -1.43 5.79
C ALA A 96 -14.14 -0.11 6.45
N VAL A 97 -15.00 0.69 5.81
CA VAL A 97 -15.43 1.97 6.42
C VAL A 97 -16.22 1.77 7.70
N PRO A 98 -17.27 0.92 7.76
CA PRO A 98 -17.94 0.61 9.03
C PRO A 98 -17.00 0.04 10.10
N VAL A 99 -16.10 -0.86 9.72
CA VAL A 99 -15.13 -1.44 10.66
C VAL A 99 -14.17 -0.38 11.17
N ALA A 100 -13.67 0.52 10.32
CA ALA A 100 -12.85 1.65 10.76
C ALA A 100 -13.58 2.54 11.77
N LEU A 101 -14.86 2.81 11.57
CA LEU A 101 -15.68 3.60 12.48
C LEU A 101 -15.88 2.89 13.83
N ILE A 102 -16.19 1.60 13.80
CA ILE A 102 -16.37 0.79 15.03
C ILE A 102 -15.07 0.70 15.82
N VAL A 103 -13.96 0.36 15.16
CA VAL A 103 -12.64 0.26 15.80
C VAL A 103 -12.21 1.63 16.33
N GLY A 104 -12.37 2.69 15.54
CA GLY A 104 -12.06 4.06 15.94
C GLY A 104 -12.87 4.50 17.17
N ALA A 105 -14.17 4.26 17.18
CA ALA A 105 -15.03 4.56 18.32
C ALA A 105 -14.63 3.77 19.57
N ALA A 106 -14.31 2.48 19.42
CA ALA A 106 -13.85 1.63 20.52
C ALA A 106 -12.51 2.09 21.10
N VAL A 107 -11.58 2.54 20.26
CA VAL A 107 -10.31 3.12 20.71
C VAL A 107 -10.53 4.45 21.42
N LEU A 108 -11.30 5.36 20.81
CA LEU A 108 -11.57 6.70 21.37
C LEU A 108 -12.35 6.64 22.68
N SER A 109 -13.20 5.63 22.90
CA SER A 109 -13.89 5.46 24.18
C SER A 109 -12.91 5.17 25.33
N ARG A 110 -11.72 4.64 25.05
CA ARG A 110 -10.68 4.32 26.05
C ARG A 110 -9.54 5.35 26.07
N HIS A 111 -9.30 6.00 24.94
CA HIS A 111 -8.21 6.95 24.71
C HIS A 111 -8.72 8.22 23.99
N PRO A 112 -9.48 9.05 24.69
CA PRO A 112 -10.08 10.26 24.07
C PRO A 112 -9.03 11.35 23.75
N ASP A 113 -7.80 11.18 24.18
CA ASP A 113 -6.68 12.10 24.02
C ASP A 113 -5.99 12.00 22.65
N VAL A 114 -6.28 10.97 21.81
CA VAL A 114 -5.56 10.71 20.55
C VAL A 114 -6.45 10.70 19.29
N PRO A 115 -7.45 11.56 19.10
CA PRO A 115 -8.38 11.46 17.98
C PRO A 115 -7.70 11.61 16.63
N ALA A 116 -6.70 12.50 16.53
CA ALA A 116 -5.95 12.71 15.27
C ALA A 116 -5.18 11.46 14.87
N LEU A 117 -4.52 10.79 15.82
CA LEU A 117 -3.76 9.56 15.54
C LEU A 117 -4.68 8.40 15.15
N VAL A 118 -5.86 8.28 15.78
CA VAL A 118 -6.88 7.29 15.41
C VAL A 118 -7.33 7.49 13.96
N LEU A 119 -7.63 8.73 13.58
CA LEU A 119 -8.05 9.06 12.22
C LEU A 119 -6.94 8.76 11.20
N ILE A 120 -5.68 9.11 11.52
CA ILE A 120 -4.55 8.87 10.64
C ILE A 120 -4.26 7.36 10.52
N ALA A 121 -4.32 6.59 11.62
CA ALA A 121 -4.13 5.15 11.59
C ALA A 121 -5.20 4.45 10.74
N ALA A 122 -6.46 4.86 10.88
CA ALA A 122 -7.55 4.37 10.03
C ALA A 122 -7.32 4.71 8.55
N LEU A 123 -6.92 5.95 8.25
CA LEU A 123 -6.63 6.40 6.89
C LEU A 123 -5.46 5.62 6.26
N VAL A 124 -4.37 5.47 6.98
CA VAL A 124 -3.19 4.69 6.53
C VAL A 124 -3.60 3.26 6.19
N SER A 125 -4.36 2.62 7.06
CA SER A 125 -4.79 1.23 6.86
C SER A 125 -5.76 1.09 5.69
N LEU A 126 -6.68 2.05 5.50
CA LEU A 126 -7.56 2.11 4.32
C LEU A 126 -6.78 2.32 3.02
N LEU A 127 -5.77 3.19 3.01
CA LEU A 127 -4.91 3.43 1.85
C LEU A 127 -4.09 2.19 1.51
N HIS A 128 -3.53 1.50 2.50
CA HIS A 128 -2.83 0.23 2.28
C HIS A 128 -3.77 -0.82 1.68
N LEU A 129 -4.96 -1.00 2.25
CA LEU A 129 -5.97 -1.93 1.71
C LEU A 129 -6.32 -1.58 0.26
N ALA A 130 -6.56 -0.30 -0.04
CA ALA A 130 -6.88 0.18 -1.39
C ALA A 130 -5.74 -0.01 -2.40
N THR A 131 -4.49 -0.05 -1.93
CA THR A 131 -3.29 -0.21 -2.77
C THR A 131 -3.12 -1.64 -3.28
N TYR A 132 -3.63 -2.66 -2.58
CA TYR A 132 -3.47 -4.06 -2.99
C TYR A 132 -4.12 -4.39 -4.34
N ALA A 133 -5.32 -3.87 -4.60
CA ALA A 133 -6.05 -4.18 -5.83
C ALA A 133 -5.34 -3.66 -7.11
N PRO A 134 -4.90 -2.39 -7.23
CA PRO A 134 -4.17 -1.93 -8.40
C PRO A 134 -2.81 -2.61 -8.57
N ARG A 135 -2.11 -2.93 -7.48
CA ARG A 135 -0.85 -3.70 -7.53
C ARG A 135 -1.07 -5.13 -8.06
N ALA A 136 -2.11 -5.81 -7.58
CA ALA A 136 -2.48 -7.12 -8.07
C ALA A 136 -2.87 -7.09 -9.56
N ALA A 137 -3.57 -6.04 -10.01
CA ALA A 137 -3.94 -5.85 -11.41
C ALA A 137 -2.72 -5.56 -12.30
N LEU A 138 -1.75 -4.74 -11.84
CA LEU A 138 -0.49 -4.53 -12.56
C LEU A 138 0.28 -5.84 -12.73
N ARG A 139 0.33 -6.67 -11.68
CA ARG A 139 0.96 -8.00 -11.76
C ARG A 139 0.23 -8.90 -12.75
N ALA A 140 -1.11 -8.92 -12.72
CA ALA A 140 -1.94 -9.67 -13.65
C ALA A 140 -1.77 -9.23 -15.11
N ALA A 141 -1.52 -7.93 -15.33
CA ALA A 141 -1.22 -7.36 -16.64
C ALA A 141 0.22 -7.66 -17.14
N GLY A 142 1.04 -8.35 -16.35
CA GLY A 142 2.45 -8.62 -16.69
C GLY A 142 3.41 -7.46 -16.37
N GLU A 143 2.93 -6.41 -15.70
CA GLU A 143 3.67 -5.20 -15.38
C GLU A 143 4.25 -5.21 -13.95
N ALA A 144 4.94 -6.31 -13.59
CA ALA A 144 5.54 -6.49 -12.27
C ALA A 144 6.53 -5.38 -11.89
N ARG A 145 7.21 -4.78 -12.89
CA ARG A 145 8.12 -3.65 -12.68
C ARG A 145 7.40 -2.40 -12.17
N LEU A 146 6.21 -2.11 -12.68
CA LEU A 146 5.41 -0.96 -12.27
C LEU A 146 4.85 -1.17 -10.85
N GLU A 147 4.44 -2.39 -10.52
CA GLU A 147 4.09 -2.77 -9.15
C GLU A 147 5.26 -2.49 -8.20
N ALA A 148 6.44 -3.02 -8.53
CA ALA A 148 7.66 -2.87 -7.75
C ALA A 148 8.03 -1.39 -7.55
N TRP A 149 7.96 -0.58 -8.61
CA TRP A 149 8.22 0.85 -8.55
C TRP A 149 7.27 1.57 -7.60
N SER A 150 5.97 1.23 -7.60
CA SER A 150 5.01 1.84 -6.69
C SER A 150 5.33 1.59 -5.21
N LYS A 151 5.93 0.44 -4.87
CA LYS A 151 6.40 0.14 -3.51
C LYS A 151 7.61 0.99 -3.12
N VAL A 152 8.56 1.12 -4.04
CA VAL A 152 9.75 1.95 -3.82
C VAL A 152 9.36 3.41 -3.61
N VAL A 153 8.44 3.96 -4.43
CA VAL A 153 7.93 5.33 -4.26
C VAL A 153 7.30 5.52 -2.88
N GLU A 154 6.40 4.63 -2.47
CA GLU A 154 5.77 4.66 -1.14
C GLU A 154 6.82 4.72 -0.03
N ARG A 155 7.77 3.79 -0.04
CA ARG A 155 8.80 3.69 1.00
C ARG A 155 9.79 4.86 0.98
N SER A 156 10.12 5.38 -0.20
CA SER A 156 10.98 6.55 -0.33
C SER A 156 10.34 7.81 0.26
N VAL A 157 9.04 8.03 0.01
CA VAL A 157 8.30 9.16 0.59
C VAL A 157 8.26 9.06 2.11
N MET A 158 7.96 7.87 2.66
CA MET A 158 7.93 7.64 4.10
C MET A 158 9.31 7.86 4.74
N THR A 159 10.34 7.18 4.23
CA THR A 159 11.70 7.25 4.80
C THR A 159 12.29 8.65 4.67
N GLY A 160 12.10 9.31 3.51
CA GLY A 160 12.56 10.67 3.29
C GLY A 160 11.87 11.68 4.21
N GLY A 161 10.56 11.54 4.41
CA GLY A 161 9.81 12.38 5.34
C GLY A 161 10.24 12.18 6.79
N TYR A 162 10.46 10.94 7.22
CA TYR A 162 10.98 10.65 8.56
C TYR A 162 12.37 11.26 8.78
N ALA A 163 13.27 11.11 7.81
CA ALA A 163 14.58 11.73 7.88
C ALA A 163 14.51 13.27 7.99
N LEU A 164 13.61 13.88 7.21
CA LEU A 164 13.41 15.32 7.22
C LEU A 164 12.96 15.82 8.61
N PHE A 165 11.94 15.24 9.22
CA PHE A 165 11.45 15.64 10.53
C PHE A 165 12.45 15.33 11.64
N MET A 166 13.16 14.21 11.58
CA MET A 166 14.24 13.89 12.49
C MET A 166 15.38 14.95 12.44
N MET A 167 15.76 15.40 11.23
CA MET A 167 16.78 16.45 11.06
C MET A 167 16.32 17.81 11.61
N GLN A 168 15.00 18.06 11.67
CA GLN A 168 14.41 19.25 12.27
C GLN A 168 14.30 19.16 13.80
N GLY A 169 14.64 18.02 14.39
CA GLY A 169 14.53 17.77 15.82
C GLY A 169 13.10 17.55 16.29
N GLU A 170 12.20 17.17 15.37
CA GLU A 170 10.80 16.90 15.72
C GLU A 170 10.69 15.65 16.60
N ALA A 171 10.01 15.76 17.72
CA ALA A 171 9.81 14.68 18.70
C ALA A 171 8.34 14.31 18.89
N ASP A 172 7.40 15.02 18.23
CA ASP A 172 5.98 14.65 18.23
C ASP A 172 5.70 13.55 17.20
N VAL A 173 4.79 12.66 17.56
CA VAL A 173 4.39 11.52 16.71
C VAL A 173 3.51 11.95 15.53
N LEU A 174 2.78 13.06 15.65
CA LEU A 174 1.81 13.47 14.64
C LEU A 174 2.43 13.77 13.27
N PRO A 175 3.54 14.52 13.14
CA PRO A 175 4.23 14.70 11.86
C PRO A 175 4.65 13.37 11.21
N TYR A 176 5.17 12.43 11.98
CA TYR A 176 5.57 11.11 11.49
C TYR A 176 4.38 10.26 11.03
N ALA A 177 3.26 10.32 11.77
CA ALA A 177 2.03 9.67 11.38
C ALA A 177 1.46 10.24 10.05
N LEU A 178 1.53 11.56 9.85
CA LEU A 178 1.16 12.23 8.60
C LEU A 178 2.07 11.83 7.43
N VAL A 179 3.37 11.70 7.67
CA VAL A 179 4.32 11.19 6.66
C VAL A 179 3.98 9.75 6.25
N LEU A 180 3.61 8.90 7.21
CA LEU A 180 3.15 7.54 6.91
C LEU A 180 1.91 7.56 6.01
N ALA A 181 0.94 8.42 6.32
CA ALA A 181 -0.26 8.59 5.50
C ALA A 181 0.08 9.15 4.10
N ALA A 182 1.00 10.10 4.01
CA ALA A 182 1.46 10.66 2.73
C ALA A 182 2.16 9.60 1.87
N GLY A 183 3.00 8.75 2.48
CA GLY A 183 3.64 7.62 1.79
C GLY A 183 2.64 6.60 1.27
N ALA A 184 1.67 6.21 2.11
CA ALA A 184 0.61 5.29 1.72
C ALA A 184 -0.26 5.88 0.57
N ALA A 185 -0.58 7.18 0.63
CA ALA A 185 -1.28 7.89 -0.43
C ALA A 185 -0.45 7.94 -1.73
N ALA A 186 0.85 8.23 -1.64
CA ALA A 186 1.75 8.23 -2.79
C ALA A 186 1.83 6.83 -3.44
N GLY A 187 1.91 5.76 -2.66
CA GLY A 187 1.87 4.38 -3.15
C GLY A 187 0.58 4.04 -3.86
N TRP A 188 -0.56 4.42 -3.27
CA TRP A 188 -1.88 4.23 -3.87
C TRP A 188 -2.04 5.02 -5.16
N LEU A 189 -1.75 6.33 -5.18
CA LEU A 189 -1.84 7.18 -6.35
C LEU A 189 -0.91 6.71 -7.48
N CYS A 190 0.32 6.32 -7.13
CA CYS A 190 1.28 5.78 -8.09
C CYS A 190 0.75 4.50 -8.74
N SER A 191 0.32 3.51 -7.95
CA SER A 191 -0.17 2.23 -8.47
C SER A 191 -1.46 2.39 -9.28
N ALA A 192 -2.41 3.23 -8.84
CA ALA A 192 -3.65 3.50 -9.56
C ALA A 192 -3.40 4.27 -10.86
N GLY A 193 -2.50 5.27 -10.84
CA GLY A 193 -2.12 6.04 -12.03
C GLY A 193 -1.37 5.19 -13.06
N LEU A 194 -0.46 4.32 -12.62
CA LEU A 194 0.23 3.38 -13.50
C LEU A 194 -0.75 2.38 -14.13
N LEU A 195 -1.66 1.81 -13.34
CA LEU A 195 -2.70 0.92 -13.85
C LEU A 195 -3.57 1.61 -14.90
N HIS A 196 -3.98 2.86 -14.65
CA HIS A 196 -4.79 3.62 -15.60
C HIS A 196 -4.07 3.84 -16.95
N ARG A 197 -2.75 4.05 -16.92
CA ARG A 197 -1.93 4.20 -18.14
C ARG A 197 -1.74 2.87 -18.88
N THR A 198 -1.55 1.78 -18.13
CA THR A 198 -1.32 0.44 -18.71
C THR A 198 -2.57 -0.12 -19.37
N LEU A 199 -3.74 0.08 -18.74
CA LEU A 199 -5.03 -0.42 -19.22
C LEU A 199 -5.81 0.63 -20.03
N GLY A 200 -5.19 1.50 -20.78
CA GLY A 200 -5.74 2.65 -21.53
C GLY A 200 -7.21 2.56 -21.97
N PRO A 201 -7.85 3.66 -22.37
CA PRO A 201 -9.27 3.66 -22.72
C PRO A 201 -9.62 2.82 -23.95
N ASP A 202 -8.62 2.48 -24.77
CA ASP A 202 -8.82 1.87 -26.10
C ASP A 202 -8.94 0.34 -26.12
N GLN A 203 -8.89 -0.33 -24.95
CA GLN A 203 -9.06 -1.80 -24.86
C GLN A 203 -10.48 -2.27 -24.55
N VAL A 204 -11.45 -1.36 -24.56
CA VAL A 204 -12.86 -1.72 -24.47
C VAL A 204 -13.36 -1.93 -25.91
N GLU A 205 -13.14 -3.12 -26.48
CA GLU A 205 -13.90 -3.51 -27.66
C GLU A 205 -15.39 -3.56 -27.25
N PRO A 206 -16.28 -2.87 -27.98
CA PRO A 206 -17.71 -3.02 -27.75
C PRO A 206 -18.11 -4.42 -28.19
N SER A 207 -18.54 -5.22 -27.24
CA SER A 207 -19.24 -6.49 -27.48
C SER A 207 -20.64 -6.25 -28.03
#